data_c12137ba1716f6cb6893b140581596b8
#
_entry.id   c12137ba1716f6cb6893b140581596b8
#
_cell.length_a   1.000
_cell.length_b   1.000
_cell.length_c   1.000
_cell.angle_alpha   90.00
_cell.angle_beta   90.00
_cell.angle_gamma   90.00
#
_symmetry.space_group_name_H-M   'P 1'
#
loop_
_entity.id
_entity.type
_entity.pdbx_description
1 polymer ?
#
loop_
_entity_poly.entity_id
_entity_poly.type
_entity_poly.pdbx_seq_one_letter_code
_entity_poly.pdbx_strand_id
1 'polypeptide(L)'
;MLLGIQADHAFAMQLEPVAPGRTIEHLRLFYVGDDAAGSDEFSACREAILESWKVVFAEDISSVEGMQKGRHSPGYKGGAFSPEMDIPTHFFHQWAARQLLATTPSA
;
A
#
# COMPACT_ATOMS: atom_id res chain seq x y z
N MET A 1 1.32 6.51 3.69
CA MET A 1 2.65 5.90 3.42
C MET A 1 2.73 4.57 4.14
N LEU A 2 3.14 3.53 3.45
CA LEU A 2 3.46 2.22 4.00
C LEU A 2 4.98 2.10 4.07
N LEU A 3 5.51 1.58 5.18
CA LEU A 3 6.93 1.35 5.40
C LEU A 3 7.15 -0.13 5.73
N GLY A 4 8.05 -0.79 5.03
CA GLY A 4 8.48 -2.15 5.31
C GLY A 4 9.98 -2.23 5.55
N ILE A 5 10.39 -3.04 6.51
CA ILE A 5 11.79 -3.28 6.84
C ILE A 5 12.07 -4.77 6.64
N GLN A 6 13.05 -5.07 5.80
CA GLN A 6 13.56 -6.40 5.52
C GLN A 6 14.96 -6.57 6.12
N ALA A 7 15.53 -7.75 5.98
CA ALA A 7 16.85 -8.05 6.53
C ALA A 7 17.99 -7.28 5.84
N ASP A 8 17.82 -6.94 4.57
CA ASP A 8 18.85 -6.39 3.67
C ASP A 8 18.46 -5.02 3.05
N HIS A 9 17.19 -4.63 3.16
CA HIS A 9 16.69 -3.36 2.63
C HIS A 9 15.44 -2.89 3.39
N ALA A 10 15.04 -1.65 3.15
CA ALA A 10 13.73 -1.15 3.52
C ALA A 10 13.00 -0.61 2.28
N PHE A 11 11.67 -0.55 2.35
CA PHE A 11 10.89 0.11 1.33
C PHE A 11 9.91 1.12 1.92
N ALA A 12 9.61 2.14 1.17
CA ALA A 12 8.49 3.04 1.42
C ALA A 12 7.57 3.08 0.21
N MET A 13 6.28 2.87 0.43
CA MET A 13 5.26 3.07 -0.57
C MET A 13 4.43 4.29 -0.22
N GLN A 14 4.37 5.23 -1.13
CA GLN A 14 3.52 6.42 -1.03
C GLN A 14 2.37 6.30 -2.01
N LEU A 15 1.14 6.46 -1.52
CA LEU A 15 -0.05 6.48 -2.35
C LEU A 15 -0.35 7.92 -2.76
N GLU A 16 -0.49 8.15 -4.06
CA GLU A 16 -0.91 9.42 -4.65
C GLU A 16 -2.32 9.25 -5.23
N PRO A 17 -3.36 9.83 -4.61
CA PRO A 17 -4.70 9.81 -5.14
C PRO A 17 -4.80 10.74 -6.35
N VAL A 18 -5.14 10.19 -7.52
CA VAL A 18 -5.27 10.94 -8.78
C VAL A 18 -6.72 11.25 -9.08
N ALA A 19 -7.61 10.29 -8.85
CA ALA A 19 -9.05 10.41 -9.07
C ALA A 19 -9.81 9.37 -8.22
N PRO A 20 -11.13 9.48 -8.07
CA PRO A 20 -11.94 8.40 -7.52
C PRO A 20 -11.70 7.10 -8.31
N GLY A 21 -11.17 6.08 -7.66
CA GLY A 21 -10.84 4.80 -8.28
C GLY A 21 -9.50 4.75 -9.03
N ARG A 22 -8.66 5.78 -8.90
CA ARG A 22 -7.29 5.78 -9.45
C ARG A 22 -6.28 6.33 -8.47
N THR A 23 -5.32 5.48 -8.11
CA THR A 23 -4.20 5.82 -7.23
C THR A 23 -2.89 5.41 -7.91
N ILE A 24 -1.85 6.22 -7.75
CA ILE A 24 -0.49 5.86 -8.15
C ILE A 24 0.26 5.42 -6.90
N GLU A 25 0.98 4.32 -7.01
CA GLU A 25 1.86 3.80 -5.98
C GLU A 25 3.32 4.12 -6.32
N HIS A 26 3.96 4.91 -5.47
CA HIS A 26 5.38 5.23 -5.59
C HIS A 26 6.17 4.36 -4.63
N LEU A 27 6.89 3.39 -5.17
CA LEU A 27 7.78 2.52 -4.40
C LEU A 27 9.19 3.11 -4.38
N ARG A 28 9.77 3.19 -3.19
CA ARG A 28 11.18 3.57 -2.97
C ARG A 28 11.87 2.49 -2.15
N LEU A 29 13.03 2.07 -2.59
CA LEU A 29 13.90 1.13 -1.88
C LEU A 29 15.05 1.87 -1.24
N PHE A 30 15.42 1.44 -0.04
CA PHE A 30 16.51 2.01 0.75
C PHE A 30 17.46 0.89 1.16
N TYR A 31 18.74 1.13 1.04
CA TYR A 31 19.81 0.21 1.40
C TYR A 31 20.68 0.83 2.47
N VAL A 32 21.29 0.01 3.32
CA VAL A 32 22.16 0.48 4.40
C VAL A 32 23.60 0.48 3.91
N GLY A 33 24.25 1.65 3.96
CA GLY A 33 25.63 1.87 3.54
C GLY A 33 25.74 2.32 2.07
N ASP A 34 26.78 3.11 1.82
CA ASP A 34 26.99 3.74 0.51
C ASP A 34 27.27 2.72 -0.60
N ASP A 35 27.98 1.65 -0.29
CA ASP A 35 28.28 0.57 -1.24
C ASP A 35 27.01 -0.16 -1.67
N ALA A 36 26.18 -0.59 -0.72
CA ALA A 36 24.93 -1.27 -1.02
C ALA A 36 23.94 -0.36 -1.77
N ALA A 37 23.95 0.94 -1.46
CA ALA A 37 23.07 1.92 -2.08
C ALA A 37 23.52 2.36 -3.49
N GLY A 38 24.83 2.47 -3.75
CA GLY A 38 25.34 3.16 -4.93
C GLY A 38 26.42 2.47 -5.75
N SER A 39 27.12 1.43 -5.24
CA SER A 39 28.19 0.81 -6.01
C SER A 39 27.68 -0.09 -7.14
N ASP A 40 28.49 -0.25 -8.17
CA ASP A 40 28.20 -1.13 -9.32
C ASP A 40 28.20 -2.60 -8.91
N GLU A 41 28.99 -2.97 -7.90
CA GLU A 41 29.09 -4.34 -7.36
C GLU A 41 27.70 -4.87 -6.93
N PHE A 42 26.86 -4.03 -6.32
CA PHE A 42 25.54 -4.40 -5.85
C PHE A 42 24.41 -4.06 -6.81
N SER A 43 24.69 -3.56 -8.02
CA SER A 43 23.66 -3.15 -8.99
C SER A 43 22.69 -4.28 -9.35
N ALA A 44 23.21 -5.47 -9.65
CA ALA A 44 22.41 -6.64 -9.98
C ALA A 44 21.53 -7.10 -8.79
N CYS A 45 22.03 -6.98 -7.57
CA CYS A 45 21.26 -7.30 -6.37
C CYS A 45 20.09 -6.31 -6.19
N ARG A 46 20.35 -5.01 -6.33
CA ARG A 46 19.30 -3.98 -6.26
C ARG A 46 18.23 -4.18 -7.32
N GLU A 47 18.63 -4.53 -8.55
CA GLU A 47 17.71 -4.79 -9.64
C GLU A 47 16.84 -6.03 -9.35
N ALA A 48 17.42 -7.13 -8.87
CA ALA A 48 16.69 -8.32 -8.48
C ALA A 48 15.66 -8.04 -7.37
N ILE A 49 16.04 -7.24 -6.36
CA ILE A 49 15.13 -6.82 -5.30
C ILE A 49 13.98 -5.97 -5.87
N LEU A 50 14.28 -5.01 -6.74
CA LEU A 50 13.27 -4.18 -7.39
C LEU A 50 12.28 -5.01 -8.21
N GLU A 51 12.77 -5.93 -9.02
CA GLU A 51 11.91 -6.81 -9.83
C GLU A 51 11.05 -7.72 -8.94
N SER A 52 11.59 -8.24 -7.85
CA SER A 52 10.83 -9.02 -6.87
C SER A 52 9.65 -8.21 -6.29
N TRP A 53 9.88 -6.97 -5.89
CA TRP A 53 8.81 -6.11 -5.39
C TRP A 53 7.79 -5.73 -6.45
N LYS A 54 8.20 -5.53 -7.70
CA LYS A 54 7.26 -5.31 -8.81
C LYS A 54 6.30 -6.48 -8.98
N VAL A 55 6.78 -7.71 -8.85
CA VAL A 55 5.94 -8.91 -8.92
C VAL A 55 4.95 -8.93 -7.76
N VAL A 56 5.43 -8.75 -6.54
CA VAL A 56 4.59 -8.76 -5.32
C VAL A 56 3.45 -7.73 -5.42
N PHE A 57 3.76 -6.48 -5.78
CA PHE A 57 2.72 -5.47 -5.89
C PHE A 57 1.79 -5.68 -7.09
N ALA A 58 2.29 -6.23 -8.20
CA ALA A 58 1.46 -6.53 -9.37
C ALA A 58 0.40 -7.62 -9.08
N GLU A 59 0.71 -8.59 -8.21
CA GLU A 59 -0.24 -9.63 -7.79
C GLU A 59 -1.47 -9.04 -7.08
N ASP A 60 -1.28 -8.00 -6.30
CA ASP A 60 -2.35 -7.37 -5.53
C ASP A 60 -3.27 -6.47 -6.38
N ILE A 61 -2.79 -5.94 -7.51
CA ILE A 61 -3.55 -4.98 -8.34
C ILE A 61 -4.91 -5.57 -8.76
N SER A 62 -4.92 -6.80 -9.25
CA SER A 62 -6.17 -7.44 -9.72
C SER A 62 -7.18 -7.61 -8.59
N SER A 63 -6.72 -7.93 -7.39
CA SER A 63 -7.55 -8.08 -6.19
C SER A 63 -8.12 -6.74 -5.75
N VAL A 64 -7.29 -5.70 -5.69
CA VAL A 64 -7.70 -4.33 -5.31
C VAL A 64 -8.73 -3.77 -6.29
N GLU A 65 -8.48 -3.91 -7.60
CA GLU A 65 -9.42 -3.49 -8.64
C GLU A 65 -10.74 -4.28 -8.59
N GLY A 66 -10.65 -5.59 -8.36
CA GLY A 66 -11.81 -6.46 -8.18
C GLY A 66 -12.66 -6.07 -6.98
N MET A 67 -12.02 -5.77 -5.84
CA MET A 67 -12.69 -5.26 -4.64
C MET A 67 -13.37 -3.93 -4.89
N GLN A 68 -12.74 -3.02 -5.60
CA GLN A 68 -13.33 -1.72 -5.95
C GLN A 68 -14.58 -1.89 -6.82
N LYS A 69 -14.51 -2.74 -7.85
CA LYS A 69 -15.68 -3.09 -8.69
C LYS A 69 -16.80 -3.73 -7.86
N GLY A 70 -16.44 -4.66 -6.97
CA GLY A 70 -17.39 -5.34 -6.09
C GLY A 70 -18.15 -4.38 -5.17
N ARG A 71 -17.48 -3.34 -4.66
CA ARG A 71 -18.11 -2.30 -3.81
C ARG A 71 -19.16 -1.46 -4.54
N HIS A 72 -19.09 -1.35 -5.87
CA HIS A 72 -20.10 -0.68 -6.69
C HIS A 72 -21.29 -1.58 -7.05
N SER A 73 -21.25 -2.88 -6.67
CA SER A 73 -22.36 -3.79 -6.93
C SER A 73 -23.59 -3.44 -6.08
N PRO A 74 -24.79 -3.49 -6.65
CA PRO A 74 -26.05 -3.32 -5.87
C PRO A 74 -26.22 -4.35 -4.76
N GLY A 75 -25.57 -5.51 -4.86
CA GLY A 75 -25.56 -6.55 -3.84
C GLY A 75 -24.56 -6.33 -2.70
N TYR A 76 -23.67 -5.32 -2.80
CA TYR A 76 -22.70 -5.06 -1.74
C TYR A 76 -23.37 -4.39 -0.54
N LYS A 77 -23.33 -5.06 0.60
CA LYS A 77 -23.93 -4.57 1.87
C LYS A 77 -22.88 -4.30 2.95
N GLY A 78 -21.61 -4.17 2.56
CA GLY A 78 -20.50 -4.08 3.49
C GLY A 78 -19.96 -5.47 3.85
N GLY A 79 -19.06 -5.49 4.83
CA GLY A 79 -18.45 -6.69 5.38
C GLY A 79 -18.30 -6.56 6.90
N ALA A 80 -18.07 -7.67 7.57
CA ALA A 80 -17.73 -7.70 8.98
C ALA A 80 -16.21 -7.87 9.14
N PHE A 81 -15.65 -7.24 10.15
CA PHE A 81 -14.26 -7.45 10.54
C PHE A 81 -14.16 -8.72 11.41
N SER A 82 -13.11 -9.49 11.19
CA SER A 82 -12.72 -10.54 12.12
C SER A 82 -12.24 -9.91 13.43
N PRO A 83 -12.74 -10.37 14.59
CA PRO A 83 -12.33 -9.80 15.88
C PRO A 83 -10.86 -10.08 16.23
N GLU A 84 -10.23 -11.05 15.59
CA GLU A 84 -8.84 -11.44 15.84
C GLU A 84 -7.88 -11.00 14.73
N MET A 85 -8.27 -11.18 13.46
CA MET A 85 -7.38 -10.98 12.32
C MET A 85 -7.39 -9.55 11.79
N ASP A 86 -8.51 -8.82 11.97
CA ASP A 86 -8.69 -7.50 11.35
C ASP A 86 -8.53 -6.32 12.32
N ILE A 87 -7.93 -6.53 13.49
CA ILE A 87 -7.76 -5.46 14.49
C ILE A 87 -7.05 -4.23 13.90
N PRO A 88 -5.89 -4.35 13.22
CA PRO A 88 -5.21 -3.19 12.63
C PRO A 88 -6.02 -2.55 11.50
N THR A 89 -6.66 -3.37 10.67
CA THR A 89 -7.51 -2.91 9.55
C THR A 89 -8.71 -2.14 10.07
N HIS A 90 -9.38 -2.66 11.10
CA HIS A 90 -10.51 -1.99 11.74
C HIS A 90 -10.10 -0.65 12.38
N PHE A 91 -8.95 -0.61 13.05
CA PHE A 91 -8.41 0.63 13.60
C PHE A 91 -8.16 1.68 12.51
N PHE A 92 -7.57 1.28 11.39
CA PHE A 92 -7.35 2.17 10.23
C PHE A 92 -8.68 2.69 9.66
N HIS A 93 -9.69 1.83 9.50
CA HIS A 93 -11.02 2.26 9.04
C HIS A 93 -11.68 3.26 9.99
N GLN A 94 -11.55 3.06 11.29
CA GLN A 94 -12.05 4.01 12.30
C GLN A 94 -11.32 5.36 12.20
N TRP A 95 -10.01 5.33 12.00
CA TRP A 95 -9.22 6.54 11.81
C TRP A 95 -9.67 7.28 10.54
N ALA A 96 -9.80 6.60 9.41
CA ALA A 96 -10.24 7.18 8.16
C ALA A 96 -11.65 7.80 8.28
N ALA A 97 -12.58 7.10 8.91
CA ALA A 97 -13.93 7.62 9.16
C ALA A 97 -13.92 8.91 10.00
N ARG A 98 -13.10 8.96 11.05
CA ARG A 98 -12.93 10.18 11.86
C ARG A 98 -12.39 11.36 11.04
N GLN A 99 -11.42 11.11 10.15
CA GLN A 99 -10.87 12.18 9.29
C GLN A 99 -11.93 12.73 8.34
N LEU A 100 -12.71 11.85 7.71
CA LEU A 100 -13.79 12.25 6.80
C LEU A 100 -14.88 13.06 7.52
N LEU A 101 -15.28 12.67 8.72
CA LEU A 101 -16.28 13.40 9.51
C LEU A 101 -15.76 14.75 10.00
N ALA A 102 -14.46 14.85 10.35
CA ALA A 102 -13.86 16.10 10.80
C ALA A 102 -13.71 17.15 9.68
N THR A 103 -13.65 16.72 8.41
CA THR A 103 -13.54 17.61 7.25
C THR A 103 -14.88 18.03 6.65
N THR A 104 -16.00 17.47 7.14
CA THR A 104 -17.33 17.89 6.69
C THR A 104 -17.68 19.21 7.39
N PRO A 105 -17.86 20.33 6.66
CA PRO A 105 -18.32 21.59 7.27
C PRO A 105 -19.67 21.36 7.95
N SER A 106 -19.83 21.87 9.16
CA SER A 106 -21.16 21.96 9.80
C SER A 106 -22.08 22.77 8.90
N ALA A 107 -23.16 22.16 8.43
CA ALA A 107 -24.20 22.82 7.67
C ALA A 107 -24.96 23.84 8.52
#